data_82b99e9fde35646f82fa554b9d166fa2
#
_entry.id   82b99e9fde35646f82fa554b9d166fa2
#
_cell.length_a   1.000
_cell.length_b   1.000
_cell.length_c   1.000
_cell.angle_alpha   90.00
_cell.angle_beta   90.00
_cell.angle_gamma   90.00
#
_symmetry.space_group_name_H-M   'P 1'
#
loop_
_entity.id
_entity.type
_entity.pdbx_description
1 polymer ?
#
loop_
_entity_poly.entity_id
_entity_poly.type
_entity_poly.pdbx_seq_one_letter_code
_entity_poly.pdbx_strand_id
1 'polypeptide(L)'
;MCTLNAMFFFLFQLIFLSIVACAMSQLVYQEPFYPPQPYHFSYDTVSPIEGGHHYHEETSDETNSRTGSYGYTDAFGIYRRVDYVADAGGFRASVSTNEPGTAPSAPADAFFSNPGALPAK
;
A
#
# COMPACT_ATOMS: atom_id res chain seq x y z
N MET A 1 51.37 -10.80 37.30
CA MET A 1 51.13 -9.86 36.20
C MET A 1 50.89 -10.54 34.83
N CYS A 2 51.50 -11.68 34.53
CA CYS A 2 51.33 -12.40 33.25
C CYS A 2 49.96 -13.06 33.04
N THR A 3 49.33 -13.53 34.11
CA THR A 3 48.05 -14.27 34.03
C THR A 3 46.84 -13.36 33.77
N LEU A 4 46.87 -12.13 34.23
CA LEU A 4 45.80 -11.16 34.07
C LEU A 4 45.68 -10.71 32.59
N ASN A 5 46.79 -10.47 31.91
CA ASN A 5 46.84 -10.12 30.51
C ASN A 5 46.37 -11.26 29.60
N ALA A 6 46.69 -12.51 29.92
CA ALA A 6 46.20 -13.67 29.16
C ALA A 6 44.68 -13.81 29.27
N MET A 7 44.13 -13.57 30.45
CA MET A 7 42.68 -13.65 30.69
C MET A 7 41.92 -12.56 29.93
N PHE A 8 42.45 -11.35 29.88
CA PHE A 8 41.86 -10.27 29.06
C PHE A 8 41.94 -10.57 27.55
N PHE A 9 43.00 -11.20 27.12
CA PHE A 9 43.18 -11.57 25.70
C PHE A 9 42.17 -12.66 25.27
N PHE A 10 41.95 -13.67 26.14
CA PHE A 10 40.94 -14.71 25.90
C PHE A 10 39.52 -14.16 25.93
N LEU A 11 39.18 -13.26 26.83
CA LEU A 11 37.88 -12.59 26.87
C LEU A 11 37.63 -11.75 25.61
N PHE A 12 38.61 -11.00 25.17
CA PHE A 12 38.53 -10.20 23.96
C PHE A 12 38.31 -11.07 22.72
N GLN A 13 38.99 -12.22 22.63
CA GLN A 13 38.86 -13.16 21.55
C GLN A 13 37.49 -13.86 21.49
N LEU A 14 36.89 -14.17 22.65
CA LEU A 14 35.54 -14.73 22.77
C LEU A 14 34.48 -13.70 22.35
N ILE A 15 34.63 -12.45 22.75
CA ILE A 15 33.72 -11.37 22.33
C ILE A 15 33.80 -11.13 20.84
N PHE A 16 35.01 -11.12 20.27
CA PHE A 16 35.20 -10.94 18.83
C PHE A 16 34.59 -12.10 18.03
N LEU A 17 34.75 -13.33 18.50
CA LEU A 17 34.18 -14.52 17.87
C LEU A 17 32.63 -14.48 17.90
N SER A 18 32.04 -14.00 19.00
CA SER A 18 30.60 -13.89 19.14
C SER A 18 30.01 -12.81 18.23
N ILE A 19 30.70 -11.68 18.05
CA ILE A 19 30.30 -10.61 17.12
C ILE A 19 30.36 -11.09 15.68
N VAL A 20 31.42 -11.81 15.32
CA VAL A 20 31.57 -12.38 13.95
C VAL A 20 30.50 -13.42 13.69
N ALA A 21 30.17 -14.30 14.65
CA ALA A 21 29.12 -15.30 14.50
C ALA A 21 27.73 -14.64 14.35
N CYS A 22 27.47 -13.56 15.08
CA CYS A 22 26.23 -12.80 14.97
C CYS A 22 26.11 -12.07 13.60
N ALA A 23 27.21 -11.51 13.09
CA ALA A 23 27.24 -10.89 11.77
C ALA A 23 27.04 -11.89 10.63
N MET A 24 27.58 -13.10 10.78
CA MET A 24 27.42 -14.18 9.80
C MET A 24 26.02 -14.77 9.77
N SER A 25 25.30 -14.75 10.91
CA SER A 25 23.92 -15.25 10.97
C SER A 25 22.94 -14.36 10.20
N GLN A 26 23.26 -13.10 9.99
CA GLN A 26 22.43 -12.18 9.21
C GLN A 26 22.66 -12.31 7.68
N LEU A 27 23.79 -12.88 7.25
CA LEU A 27 24.12 -13.06 5.84
C LEU A 27 23.44 -14.27 5.19
N VAL A 28 22.88 -15.18 5.98
CA VAL A 28 22.31 -16.46 5.49
C VAL A 28 20.80 -16.42 5.31
N TYR A 29 20.12 -15.41 5.84
CA TYR A 29 18.68 -15.27 5.63
C TYR A 29 18.41 -14.51 4.31
N GLN A 30 18.48 -15.24 3.20
CA GLN A 30 17.86 -14.79 1.97
C GLN A 30 16.39 -15.21 2.04
N GLU A 31 15.52 -14.22 2.18
CA GLU A 31 14.10 -14.47 1.95
C GLU A 31 13.92 -15.04 0.54
N PRO A 32 13.15 -16.12 0.40
CA PRO A 32 12.88 -16.65 -0.95
C PRO A 32 12.23 -15.54 -1.77
N PHE A 33 12.85 -15.20 -2.89
CA PHE A 33 12.28 -14.24 -3.84
C PHE A 33 11.05 -14.89 -4.47
N TYR A 34 9.87 -14.44 -4.05
CA TYR A 34 8.62 -14.80 -4.72
C TYR A 34 8.35 -13.74 -5.78
N PRO A 35 8.39 -14.11 -7.07
CA PRO A 35 7.98 -13.19 -8.12
C PRO A 35 6.53 -12.74 -7.88
N PRO A 36 6.17 -11.49 -8.21
CA PRO A 36 4.80 -11.04 -8.11
C PRO A 36 3.86 -11.99 -8.87
N GLN A 37 2.76 -12.38 -8.24
CA GLN A 37 1.75 -13.23 -8.86
C GLN A 37 0.66 -12.31 -9.41
N PRO A 38 0.38 -12.35 -10.72
CA PRO A 38 -0.76 -11.64 -11.28
C PRO A 38 -2.06 -12.11 -10.60
N TYR A 39 -2.92 -11.19 -10.27
CA TYR A 39 -4.24 -11.50 -9.73
C TYR A 39 -5.29 -10.51 -10.25
N HIS A 40 -6.51 -10.96 -10.21
CA HIS A 40 -7.67 -10.11 -10.42
C HIS A 40 -8.73 -10.48 -9.39
N PHE A 41 -9.31 -9.48 -8.75
CA PHE A 41 -10.49 -9.67 -7.94
C PHE A 41 -11.51 -8.56 -8.20
N SER A 42 -12.77 -8.88 -8.02
CA SER A 42 -13.84 -7.90 -8.01
C SER A 42 -14.93 -8.34 -7.04
N TYR A 43 -15.51 -7.40 -6.35
CA TYR A 43 -16.74 -7.63 -5.60
C TYR A 43 -17.70 -6.47 -5.79
N ASP A 44 -18.97 -6.77 -5.65
CA ASP A 44 -20.08 -5.86 -5.76
C ASP A 44 -21.09 -6.23 -4.67
N THR A 45 -21.50 -5.28 -3.88
CA THR A 45 -22.36 -5.51 -2.73
C THR A 45 -23.46 -4.44 -2.67
N VAL A 46 -24.70 -4.89 -2.54
CA VAL A 46 -25.86 -4.03 -2.33
C VAL A 46 -26.33 -4.22 -0.90
N SER A 47 -26.49 -3.14 -0.16
CA SER A 47 -27.08 -3.18 1.18
C SER A 47 -28.62 -3.27 1.06
N PRO A 48 -29.24 -4.36 1.46
CA PRO A 48 -30.69 -4.51 1.35
C PRO A 48 -31.46 -3.63 2.34
N ILE A 49 -30.81 -3.13 3.39
CA ILE A 49 -31.44 -2.34 4.45
C ILE A 49 -31.30 -0.85 4.18
N GLU A 50 -30.12 -0.41 3.71
CA GLU A 50 -29.79 1.01 3.52
C GLU A 50 -29.89 1.46 2.06
N GLY A 51 -30.09 0.52 1.12
CA GLY A 51 -30.16 0.82 -0.30
C GLY A 51 -28.86 1.29 -0.93
N GLY A 52 -27.75 1.17 -0.19
CA GLY A 52 -26.41 1.54 -0.66
C GLY A 52 -25.81 0.43 -1.50
N HIS A 53 -24.93 0.82 -2.41
CA HIS A 53 -24.18 -0.05 -3.29
C HIS A 53 -22.70 0.28 -3.17
N HIS A 54 -21.82 -0.70 -3.06
CA HIS A 54 -20.39 -0.49 -3.12
C HIS A 54 -19.70 -1.64 -3.87
N TYR A 55 -18.61 -1.29 -4.54
CA TYR A 55 -17.84 -2.22 -5.33
C TYR A 55 -16.34 -1.92 -5.22
N HIS A 56 -15.54 -2.92 -5.52
CA HIS A 56 -14.10 -2.78 -5.68
C HIS A 56 -13.61 -3.84 -6.66
N GLU A 57 -12.78 -3.41 -7.59
CA GLU A 57 -12.06 -4.29 -8.49
C GLU A 57 -10.58 -3.90 -8.53
N GLU A 58 -9.70 -4.87 -8.63
CA GLU A 58 -8.26 -4.65 -8.76
C GLU A 58 -7.64 -5.76 -9.60
N THR A 59 -6.70 -5.36 -10.43
CA THR A 59 -5.85 -6.25 -11.23
C THR A 59 -4.40 -5.92 -10.94
N SER A 60 -3.60 -6.95 -10.68
CA SER A 60 -2.14 -6.87 -10.58
C SER A 60 -1.50 -7.66 -11.70
N ASP A 61 -0.41 -7.13 -12.26
CA ASP A 61 0.38 -7.80 -13.28
C ASP A 61 1.66 -8.44 -12.73
N GLU A 62 2.43 -9.08 -13.59
CA GLU A 62 3.70 -9.71 -13.26
C GLU A 62 4.80 -8.73 -12.82
N THR A 63 4.63 -7.44 -13.07
CA THR A 63 5.55 -6.37 -12.66
C THR A 63 5.16 -5.73 -11.33
N ASN A 64 4.14 -6.30 -10.64
CA ASN A 64 3.53 -5.76 -9.44
C ASN A 64 2.88 -4.39 -9.64
N SER A 65 2.55 -4.02 -10.89
CA SER A 65 1.70 -2.87 -11.17
C SER A 65 0.26 -3.21 -10.85
N ARG A 66 -0.44 -2.29 -10.20
CA ARG A 66 -1.83 -2.48 -9.78
C ARG A 66 -2.70 -1.41 -10.38
N THR A 67 -3.81 -1.83 -10.94
CA THR A 67 -4.85 -0.95 -11.48
C THR A 67 -6.18 -1.38 -10.91
N GLY A 68 -6.93 -0.44 -10.40
CA GLY A 68 -8.24 -0.79 -9.84
C GLY A 68 -9.17 0.40 -9.74
N SER A 69 -10.39 0.09 -9.37
CA SER A 69 -11.40 1.08 -9.06
C SER A 69 -12.25 0.61 -7.87
N TYR A 70 -12.65 1.55 -7.06
CA TYR A 70 -13.63 1.31 -6.01
C TYR A 70 -14.59 2.49 -5.88
N GLY A 71 -15.75 2.21 -5.36
CA GLY A 71 -16.73 3.25 -5.20
C GLY A 71 -17.95 2.81 -4.42
N TYR A 72 -18.78 3.79 -4.12
CA TYR A 72 -20.08 3.57 -3.52
C TYR A 72 -21.11 4.52 -4.12
N THR A 73 -22.37 4.11 -3.97
CA THR A 73 -23.54 4.97 -4.19
C THR A 73 -24.50 4.74 -3.02
N ASP A 74 -24.99 5.79 -2.39
CA ASP A 74 -25.96 5.70 -1.34
C ASP A 74 -27.40 5.64 -1.90
N ALA A 75 -28.38 5.43 -0.99
CA ALA A 75 -29.78 5.39 -1.37
C ALA A 75 -30.33 6.72 -1.93
N PHE A 76 -29.61 7.82 -1.74
CA PHE A 76 -29.97 9.17 -2.20
C PHE A 76 -29.32 9.55 -3.54
N GLY A 77 -28.53 8.65 -4.13
CA GLY A 77 -27.82 8.89 -5.38
C GLY A 77 -26.51 9.64 -5.21
N ILE A 78 -26.01 9.80 -3.98
CA ILE A 78 -24.68 10.32 -3.72
C ILE A 78 -23.67 9.23 -3.99
N TYR A 79 -22.66 9.53 -4.83
CA TYR A 79 -21.66 8.57 -5.22
C TYR A 79 -20.25 9.12 -5.08
N ARG A 80 -19.30 8.20 -4.91
CA ARG A 80 -17.87 8.42 -5.09
C ARG A 80 -17.28 7.24 -5.83
N ARG A 81 -16.49 7.52 -6.86
CA ARG A 81 -15.69 6.55 -7.59
C ARG A 81 -14.23 6.98 -7.54
N VAL A 82 -13.35 6.05 -7.27
CA VAL A 82 -11.90 6.23 -7.32
C VAL A 82 -11.33 5.22 -8.30
N ASP A 83 -10.65 5.71 -9.32
CA ASP A 83 -9.84 4.91 -10.23
C ASP A 83 -8.37 5.16 -9.88
N TYR A 84 -7.55 4.11 -9.74
CA TYR A 84 -6.16 4.24 -9.36
C TYR A 84 -5.23 3.34 -10.16
N VAL A 85 -3.98 3.79 -10.28
CA VAL A 85 -2.87 3.05 -10.85
C VAL A 85 -1.67 3.20 -9.93
N ALA A 86 -1.06 2.08 -9.55
CA ALA A 86 0.18 2.02 -8.79
C ALA A 86 1.20 1.23 -9.60
N ASP A 87 2.21 1.88 -10.10
CA ASP A 87 3.26 1.29 -10.92
C ASP A 87 4.65 1.85 -10.57
N ALA A 88 5.67 1.51 -11.36
CA ALA A 88 7.03 2.03 -11.17
C ALA A 88 7.12 3.57 -11.24
N GLY A 89 6.15 4.24 -11.86
CA GLY A 89 6.05 5.71 -11.93
C GLY A 89 5.38 6.33 -10.70
N GLY A 90 4.94 5.52 -9.72
CA GLY A 90 4.27 5.95 -8.51
C GLY A 90 2.78 5.65 -8.46
N PHE A 91 2.10 6.25 -7.51
CA PHE A 91 0.65 6.12 -7.34
C PHE A 91 -0.06 7.33 -7.93
N ARG A 92 -1.07 7.07 -8.76
CA ARG A 92 -1.95 8.09 -9.34
C ARG A 92 -3.40 7.68 -9.12
N ALA A 93 -4.25 8.65 -8.78
CA ALA A 93 -5.67 8.40 -8.55
C ALA A 93 -6.54 9.47 -9.21
N SER A 94 -7.73 9.07 -9.63
CA SER A 94 -8.79 9.95 -10.11
C SER A 94 -10.04 9.71 -9.28
N VAL A 95 -10.55 10.75 -8.65
CA VAL A 95 -11.75 10.70 -7.81
C VAL A 95 -12.88 11.46 -8.50
N SER A 96 -13.99 10.81 -8.72
CA SER A 96 -15.24 11.41 -9.23
C SER A 96 -16.33 11.28 -8.18
N THR A 97 -17.00 12.38 -7.85
CA THR A 97 -18.05 12.39 -6.82
C THR A 97 -19.07 13.49 -7.09
N ASN A 98 -20.28 13.32 -6.59
CA ASN A 98 -21.30 14.36 -6.53
C ASN A 98 -21.61 14.79 -5.09
N GLU A 99 -20.73 14.42 -4.14
CA GLU A 99 -20.93 14.79 -2.72
C GLU A 99 -20.96 16.31 -2.54
N PRO A 100 -21.93 16.83 -1.75
CA PRO A 100 -21.98 18.26 -1.43
C PRO A 100 -20.72 18.72 -0.69
N GLY A 101 -20.24 19.91 -0.98
CA GLY A 101 -19.07 20.49 -0.33
C GLY A 101 -17.72 20.05 -0.90
N THR A 102 -17.70 19.20 -1.92
CA THR A 102 -16.48 18.85 -2.65
C THR A 102 -16.25 19.83 -3.80
N ALA A 103 -14.97 20.15 -4.07
CA ALA A 103 -14.57 21.00 -5.19
C ALA A 103 -13.48 20.28 -6.01
N PRO A 104 -13.41 20.52 -7.32
CA PRO A 104 -12.33 20.02 -8.15
C PRO A 104 -10.97 20.46 -7.60
N SER A 105 -10.03 19.53 -7.49
CA SER A 105 -8.67 19.77 -7.01
C SER A 105 -7.73 18.69 -7.51
N ALA A 106 -6.45 18.92 -7.47
CA ALA A 106 -5.44 17.96 -7.92
C ALA A 106 -4.24 17.92 -6.93
N PRO A 107 -4.43 17.48 -5.68
CA PRO A 107 -3.33 17.34 -4.74
C PRO A 107 -2.52 16.07 -5.04
N ALA A 108 -1.18 16.18 -5.08
CA ALA A 108 -0.25 15.06 -5.06
C ALA A 108 -0.58 13.92 -6.04
N ASP A 109 -0.76 14.22 -7.33
CA ASP A 109 -1.11 13.26 -8.39
C ASP A 109 -2.49 12.57 -8.23
N ALA A 110 -3.34 13.08 -7.33
CA ALA A 110 -4.74 12.69 -7.22
C ALA A 110 -5.62 13.78 -7.85
N PHE A 111 -6.41 13.43 -8.84
CA PHE A 111 -7.32 14.34 -9.52
C PHE A 111 -8.74 14.16 -8.98
N PHE A 112 -9.32 15.25 -8.45
CA PHE A 112 -10.70 15.29 -7.99
C PHE A 112 -11.58 16.00 -9.00
N SER A 113 -12.67 15.35 -9.42
CA SER A 113 -13.72 15.95 -10.21
C SER A 113 -15.06 15.86 -9.49
N ASN A 114 -15.84 16.91 -9.59
CA ASN A 114 -17.22 16.92 -9.10
C ASN A 114 -18.16 17.37 -10.23
N PRO A 115 -18.60 16.46 -11.10
CA PRO A 115 -19.49 16.77 -12.21
C PRO A 115 -20.91 17.17 -11.77
N GLY A 116 -21.27 16.92 -10.51
CA GLY A 116 -22.56 17.27 -9.91
C GLY A 116 -22.54 18.47 -8.97
N ALA A 117 -21.39 19.12 -8.81
CA ALA A 117 -21.32 20.31 -7.96
C ALA A 117 -22.20 21.43 -8.53
N LEU A 118 -23.24 21.79 -7.77
CA LEU A 118 -23.97 23.03 -8.04
C LEU A 118 -22.99 24.19 -7.84
N PRO A 119 -22.98 25.21 -8.72
CA PRO A 119 -22.13 26.37 -8.54
C PRO A 119 -22.42 26.99 -7.18
N ALA A 120 -21.36 27.27 -6.43
CA ALA A 120 -21.45 27.99 -5.16
C ALA A 120 -22.15 29.33 -5.42
N LYS A 121 -23.24 29.60 -4.68
CA LYS A 121 -23.92 30.89 -4.69
C LYS A 121 -23.07 31.92 -3.99
#